data_c7f3f97f9e841ef2bb51d406a61eecc7
#
_entry.id   c7f3f97f9e841ef2bb51d406a61eecc7
#
_cell.length_a   1.000
_cell.length_b   1.000
_cell.length_c   1.000
_cell.angle_alpha   90.00
_cell.angle_beta   90.00
_cell.angle_gamma   90.00
#
_symmetry.space_group_name_H-M   'P 1'
#
loop_
_entity.id
_entity.type
_entity.pdbx_description
1 polymer ?
#
loop_
_entity_poly.entity_id
_entity_poly.type
_entity_poly.pdbx_seq_one_letter_code
_entity_poly.pdbx_strand_id
1 'polypeptide(L)'
;MEGVSLITICWNAGKTIRRTLESVLGQSLLPCEYVIVDGGSEDGTLGILEEFRPRFESRGVLFRVEPQRRVPGEAGIPNAWNQALRGVRGDVVGMLNADDWYGPEALSQVWEAFRNDAALGAVSVPVRMLHEEPSRSWTFFPRPLSLLPWKMPVPHPGTFFRRSTYDAVGLYDTRYRIAADYDFVWRCRGAGIRWRYLDVPCVNMQLGGLANASRRLARCETCRIARSHSAFFDFRPYLAWLLRLMTGR
;
A
#
# COMPACT_ATOMS: atom_id res chain seq x y z
N MET A 1 2.50 7.96 18.90
CA MET A 1 1.24 7.32 19.38
C MET A 1 1.40 5.84 19.18
N GLU A 2 1.30 5.05 20.23
CA GLU A 2 1.41 3.58 20.10
C GLU A 2 0.25 3.03 19.27
N GLY A 3 0.55 2.25 18.24
CA GLY A 3 -0.46 1.62 17.38
C GLY A 3 -0.22 1.79 15.89
N VAL A 4 -1.22 1.38 15.12
CA VAL A 4 -1.22 1.41 13.65
C VAL A 4 -1.98 2.62 13.15
N SER A 5 -1.33 3.45 12.33
CA SER A 5 -1.99 4.44 11.48
C SER A 5 -2.38 3.78 10.17
N LEU A 6 -3.65 3.92 9.76
CA LEU A 6 -4.07 3.54 8.42
C LEU A 6 -4.19 4.75 7.50
N ILE A 7 -3.86 4.54 6.24
CA ILE A 7 -4.04 5.52 5.16
C ILE A 7 -4.87 4.87 4.06
N THR A 8 -5.90 5.58 3.61
CA THR A 8 -6.61 5.27 2.37
C THR A 8 -6.60 6.50 1.48
N ILE A 9 -6.29 6.32 0.20
CA ILE A 9 -6.52 7.35 -0.81
C ILE A 9 -7.75 6.94 -1.63
N CYS A 10 -8.61 7.88 -1.96
CA CYS A 10 -9.81 7.61 -2.73
C CYS A 10 -10.08 8.69 -3.78
N TRP A 11 -10.74 8.29 -4.85
CA TRP A 11 -11.31 9.15 -5.87
C TRP A 11 -12.44 8.42 -6.56
N ASN A 12 -13.67 8.94 -6.42
CA ASN A 12 -14.90 8.34 -6.93
C ASN A 12 -15.01 6.84 -6.54
N ALA A 13 -14.90 6.58 -5.24
CA ALA A 13 -14.92 5.25 -4.65
C ALA A 13 -16.26 4.89 -3.97
N GLY A 14 -17.36 5.61 -4.27
CA GLY A 14 -18.64 5.43 -3.61
C GLY A 14 -19.21 4.02 -3.66
N LYS A 15 -18.82 3.22 -4.68
CA LYS A 15 -19.25 1.82 -4.82
C LYS A 15 -18.47 0.84 -3.91
N THR A 16 -17.27 1.19 -3.47
CA THR A 16 -16.33 0.25 -2.82
C THR A 16 -15.94 0.66 -1.42
N ILE A 17 -15.79 1.97 -1.15
CA ILE A 17 -15.23 2.52 0.08
C ILE A 17 -15.98 2.04 1.34
N ARG A 18 -17.30 1.82 1.27
CA ARG A 18 -18.09 1.32 2.40
C ARG A 18 -17.54 0.00 2.92
N ARG A 19 -17.28 -0.96 2.04
CA ARG A 19 -16.70 -2.26 2.40
C ARG A 19 -15.31 -2.10 3.03
N THR A 20 -14.50 -1.22 2.49
CA THR A 20 -13.17 -0.90 3.06
C THR A 20 -13.31 -0.39 4.50
N LEU A 21 -14.17 0.60 4.75
CA LEU A 21 -14.41 1.18 6.06
C LEU A 21 -14.97 0.14 7.06
N GLU A 22 -15.94 -0.67 6.63
CA GLU A 22 -16.52 -1.76 7.45
C GLU A 22 -15.45 -2.78 7.85
N SER A 23 -14.53 -3.12 6.94
CA SER A 23 -13.46 -4.07 7.23
C SER A 23 -12.45 -3.52 8.27
N VAL A 24 -12.24 -2.22 8.29
CA VAL A 24 -11.40 -1.56 9.31
C VAL A 24 -12.12 -1.48 10.65
N LEU A 25 -13.41 -1.14 10.66
CA LEU A 25 -14.23 -1.18 11.90
C LEU A 25 -14.39 -2.60 12.47
N GLY A 26 -14.33 -3.61 11.64
CA GLY A 26 -14.42 -5.03 12.02
C GLY A 26 -13.10 -5.64 12.50
N GLN A 27 -12.02 -4.86 12.61
CA GLN A 27 -10.75 -5.38 13.13
C GLN A 27 -10.82 -5.68 14.62
N SER A 28 -10.19 -6.78 15.05
CA SER A 28 -10.01 -7.12 16.48
C SER A 28 -9.12 -6.09 17.19
N LEU A 29 -8.16 -5.52 16.48
CA LEU A 29 -7.38 -4.35 16.90
C LEU A 29 -7.68 -3.18 15.96
N LEU A 30 -8.30 -2.13 16.48
CA LEU A 30 -8.53 -0.92 15.68
C LEU A 30 -7.25 -0.11 15.48
N PRO A 31 -7.13 0.61 14.36
CA PRO A 31 -6.04 1.57 14.19
C PRO A 31 -6.16 2.72 15.21
N CYS A 32 -5.05 3.29 15.66
CA CYS A 32 -5.09 4.47 16.52
C CYS A 32 -5.52 5.73 15.76
N GLU A 33 -5.27 5.76 14.46
CA GLU A 33 -5.78 6.78 13.54
C GLU A 33 -6.06 6.19 12.15
N TYR A 34 -7.02 6.79 11.45
CA TYR A 34 -7.35 6.46 10.08
C TYR A 34 -7.44 7.74 9.26
N VAL A 35 -6.50 7.91 8.34
CA VAL A 35 -6.38 9.10 7.47
C VAL A 35 -6.85 8.74 6.07
N ILE A 36 -7.81 9.50 5.56
CA ILE A 36 -8.30 9.33 4.20
C ILE A 36 -7.99 10.60 3.42
N VAL A 37 -7.34 10.44 2.26
CA VAL A 37 -7.08 11.56 1.34
C VAL A 37 -7.96 11.39 0.12
N ASP A 38 -8.91 12.33 -0.06
CA ASP A 38 -9.85 12.33 -1.16
C ASP A 38 -9.35 13.17 -2.33
N GLY A 39 -9.32 12.57 -3.52
CA GLY A 39 -8.85 13.19 -4.77
C GLY A 39 -9.83 14.17 -5.43
N GLY A 40 -10.88 14.59 -4.73
CA GLY A 40 -11.98 15.42 -5.26
C GLY A 40 -13.10 14.55 -5.83
N SER A 41 -13.67 13.66 -5.01
CA SER A 41 -14.77 12.79 -5.41
C SER A 41 -16.08 13.53 -5.58
N GLU A 42 -16.89 13.12 -6.57
CA GLU A 42 -18.19 13.69 -6.94
C GLU A 42 -19.33 12.65 -6.92
N ASP A 43 -19.04 11.39 -6.54
CA ASP A 43 -19.95 10.23 -6.65
C ASP A 43 -20.59 9.76 -5.34
N GLY A 44 -20.62 10.60 -4.32
CA GLY A 44 -21.16 10.25 -2.99
C GLY A 44 -20.11 9.65 -2.04
N THR A 45 -18.87 9.47 -2.44
CA THR A 45 -17.76 8.99 -1.56
C THR A 45 -17.69 9.77 -0.26
N LEU A 46 -17.70 11.12 -0.33
CA LEU A 46 -17.60 11.98 0.84
C LEU A 46 -18.77 11.78 1.82
N GLY A 47 -19.99 11.62 1.31
CA GLY A 47 -21.16 11.32 2.15
C GLY A 47 -21.02 10.04 2.95
N ILE A 48 -20.44 8.99 2.33
CA ILE A 48 -20.16 7.72 3.03
C ILE A 48 -19.08 7.94 4.10
N LEU A 49 -18.03 8.69 3.81
CA LEU A 49 -16.97 8.96 4.80
C LEU A 49 -17.51 9.68 6.04
N GLU A 50 -18.40 10.67 5.84
CA GLU A 50 -19.04 11.40 6.95
C GLU A 50 -20.02 10.52 7.75
N GLU A 51 -20.73 9.59 7.12
CA GLU A 51 -21.56 8.59 7.81
C GLU A 51 -20.73 7.70 8.75
N PHE A 52 -19.49 7.35 8.35
CA PHE A 52 -18.61 6.48 9.12
C PHE A 52 -17.82 7.20 10.21
N ARG A 53 -17.64 8.51 10.13
CA ARG A 53 -16.91 9.33 11.10
C ARG A 53 -17.33 9.03 12.56
N PRO A 54 -18.61 9.19 12.97
CA PRO A 54 -18.99 8.95 14.34
C PRO A 54 -18.78 7.48 14.78
N ARG A 55 -18.83 6.53 13.85
CA ARG A 55 -18.59 5.11 14.15
C ARG A 55 -17.11 4.84 14.50
N PHE A 56 -16.17 5.50 13.86
CA PHE A 56 -14.74 5.42 14.18
C PHE A 56 -14.42 6.19 15.47
N GLU A 57 -14.89 7.41 15.58
CA GLU A 57 -14.63 8.29 16.73
C GLU A 57 -15.18 7.72 18.04
N SER A 58 -16.38 7.14 18.03
CA SER A 58 -16.97 6.47 19.20
C SER A 58 -16.17 5.26 19.69
N ARG A 59 -15.30 4.71 18.84
CA ARG A 59 -14.40 3.60 19.17
C ARG A 59 -12.96 4.05 19.43
N GLY A 60 -12.74 5.36 19.58
CA GLY A 60 -11.44 5.94 19.92
C GLY A 60 -10.45 6.06 18.76
N VAL A 61 -10.89 5.86 17.52
CA VAL A 61 -10.06 6.04 16.31
C VAL A 61 -10.04 7.52 15.92
N LEU A 62 -8.88 8.11 15.79
CA LEU A 62 -8.74 9.45 15.22
C LEU A 62 -9.01 9.39 13.71
N PHE A 63 -10.25 9.70 13.31
CA PHE A 63 -10.68 9.63 11.91
C PHE A 63 -10.53 10.99 11.22
N ARG A 64 -9.70 11.04 10.17
CA ARG A 64 -9.43 12.26 9.40
C ARG A 64 -9.73 12.05 7.92
N VAL A 65 -10.48 12.97 7.33
CA VAL A 65 -10.70 13.05 5.88
C VAL A 65 -10.11 14.37 5.40
N GLU A 66 -9.21 14.31 4.44
CA GLU A 66 -8.50 15.46 3.92
C GLU A 66 -8.65 15.54 2.40
N PRO A 67 -8.93 16.73 1.83
CA PRO A 67 -8.84 16.89 0.38
C PRO A 67 -7.39 16.76 -0.08
N GLN A 68 -7.18 16.11 -1.23
CA GLN A 68 -5.85 16.00 -1.82
C GLN A 68 -5.33 17.38 -2.26
N ARG A 69 -4.17 17.75 -1.78
CA ARG A 69 -3.43 18.93 -2.22
C ARG A 69 -2.54 18.56 -3.39
N ARG A 70 -3.05 18.74 -4.60
CA ARG A 70 -2.28 18.40 -5.81
C ARG A 70 -1.13 19.38 -6.01
N VAL A 71 0.05 18.84 -6.28
CA VAL A 71 1.25 19.63 -6.62
C VAL A 71 1.51 19.49 -8.13
N PRO A 72 1.64 20.58 -8.88
CA PRO A 72 1.95 20.52 -10.31
C PRO A 72 3.21 19.72 -10.58
N GLY A 73 3.15 18.79 -11.55
CA GLY A 73 4.27 17.94 -11.92
C GLY A 73 4.44 16.68 -11.08
N GLU A 74 3.72 16.52 -9.97
CA GLU A 74 3.72 15.30 -9.16
C GLU A 74 2.62 14.32 -9.59
N ALA A 75 2.92 13.03 -9.48
CA ALA A 75 1.92 11.97 -9.68
C ALA A 75 0.91 11.93 -8.53
N GLY A 76 -0.40 11.82 -8.85
CA GLY A 76 -1.49 12.00 -7.90
C GLY A 76 -1.48 10.99 -6.75
N ILE A 77 -1.27 9.69 -7.03
CA ILE A 77 -1.28 8.62 -6.01
C ILE A 77 -0.16 8.80 -4.98
N PRO A 78 1.13 8.85 -5.34
CA PRO A 78 2.20 9.01 -4.36
C PRO A 78 2.16 10.39 -3.68
N ASN A 79 1.65 11.43 -4.35
CA ASN A 79 1.42 12.74 -3.71
C ASN A 79 0.40 12.62 -2.57
N ALA A 80 -0.73 11.92 -2.79
CA ALA A 80 -1.75 11.70 -1.76
C ALA A 80 -1.21 10.84 -0.59
N TRP A 81 -0.45 9.77 -0.88
CA TRP A 81 0.22 8.99 0.15
C TRP A 81 1.17 9.85 1.00
N ASN A 82 1.99 10.66 0.34
CA ASN A 82 2.94 11.55 1.02
C ASN A 82 2.24 12.62 1.85
N GLN A 83 1.09 13.13 1.38
CA GLN A 83 0.28 14.07 2.16
C GLN A 83 -0.16 13.43 3.47
N ALA A 84 -0.75 12.24 3.44
CA ALA A 84 -1.17 11.52 4.63
C ALA A 84 0.02 11.17 5.55
N LEU A 85 1.13 10.65 4.99
CA LEU A 85 2.32 10.25 5.73
C LEU A 85 2.95 11.38 6.55
N ARG A 86 2.89 12.63 6.09
CA ARG A 86 3.39 13.80 6.85
C ARG A 86 2.61 14.06 8.13
N GLY A 87 1.37 13.56 8.22
CA GLY A 87 0.48 13.81 9.35
C GLY A 87 0.21 12.61 10.25
N VAL A 88 0.70 11.40 9.91
CA VAL A 88 0.47 10.19 10.71
C VAL A 88 1.29 10.19 12.00
N ARG A 89 0.71 9.63 13.06
CA ARG A 89 1.26 9.64 14.42
C ARG A 89 1.55 8.25 14.98
N GLY A 90 0.94 7.21 14.42
CA GLY A 90 1.15 5.83 14.86
C GLY A 90 2.56 5.33 14.57
N ASP A 91 3.00 4.33 15.34
CA ASP A 91 4.34 3.74 15.19
C ASP A 91 4.48 2.89 13.94
N VAL A 92 3.38 2.34 13.47
CA VAL A 92 3.28 1.52 12.26
C VAL A 92 2.29 2.16 11.30
N VAL A 93 2.59 2.13 10.02
CA VAL A 93 1.74 2.67 8.96
C VAL A 93 1.35 1.56 8.00
N GLY A 94 0.05 1.42 7.76
CA GLY A 94 -0.53 0.59 6.70
C GLY A 94 -1.24 1.44 5.65
N MET A 95 -1.23 0.97 4.41
CA MET A 95 -1.97 1.59 3.30
C MET A 95 -2.99 0.60 2.76
N LEU A 96 -4.25 1.00 2.74
CA LEU A 96 -5.36 0.21 2.21
C LEU A 96 -6.06 1.03 1.12
N ASN A 97 -6.18 0.50 -0.09
CA ASN A 97 -6.89 1.20 -1.15
C ASN A 97 -8.40 1.20 -0.89
N ALA A 98 -9.11 2.13 -1.51
CA ALA A 98 -10.55 2.34 -1.32
C ALA A 98 -11.45 1.23 -1.91
N ASP A 99 -10.88 0.25 -2.60
CA ASP A 99 -11.51 -0.92 -3.18
C ASP A 99 -11.05 -2.24 -2.56
N ASP A 100 -10.06 -2.19 -1.64
CA ASP A 100 -9.51 -3.32 -0.90
C ASP A 100 -10.13 -3.42 0.50
N TRP A 101 -9.98 -4.58 1.17
CA TRP A 101 -10.47 -4.76 2.54
C TRP A 101 -9.64 -5.77 3.33
N TYR A 102 -9.62 -5.58 4.64
CA TYR A 102 -8.92 -6.46 5.57
C TYR A 102 -9.77 -7.65 6.02
N GLY A 103 -9.11 -8.77 6.33
CA GLY A 103 -9.67 -9.81 7.21
C GLY A 103 -9.64 -9.36 8.67
N PRO A 104 -10.45 -9.98 9.58
CA PRO A 104 -10.69 -9.46 10.92
C PRO A 104 -9.44 -9.29 11.81
N GLU A 105 -8.39 -10.09 11.59
CA GLU A 105 -7.18 -10.15 12.40
C GLU A 105 -5.96 -9.47 11.76
N ALA A 106 -6.15 -8.73 10.66
CA ALA A 106 -5.04 -8.18 9.90
C ALA A 106 -4.15 -7.24 10.73
N LEU A 107 -4.76 -6.28 11.42
CA LEU A 107 -4.03 -5.28 12.20
C LEU A 107 -3.45 -5.85 13.49
N SER A 108 -4.13 -6.78 14.17
CA SER A 108 -3.61 -7.42 15.38
C SER A 108 -2.37 -8.24 15.10
N GLN A 109 -2.36 -9.05 14.03
CA GLN A 109 -1.21 -9.87 13.66
C GLN A 109 0.00 -9.02 13.25
N VAL A 110 -0.24 -7.96 12.47
CA VAL A 110 0.82 -7.02 12.07
C VAL A 110 1.38 -6.29 13.28
N TRP A 111 0.51 -5.77 14.14
CA TRP A 111 0.92 -5.04 15.34
C TRP A 111 1.72 -5.92 16.29
N GLU A 112 1.29 -7.16 16.52
CA GLU A 112 2.01 -8.14 17.33
C GLU A 112 3.42 -8.42 16.78
N ALA A 113 3.57 -8.57 15.47
CA ALA A 113 4.87 -8.76 14.84
C ALA A 113 5.84 -7.61 15.14
N PHE A 114 5.36 -6.34 15.06
CA PHE A 114 6.17 -5.17 15.36
C PHE A 114 6.46 -4.98 16.86
N ARG A 115 5.51 -5.35 17.74
CA ARG A 115 5.72 -5.30 19.20
C ARG A 115 6.78 -6.28 19.67
N ASN A 116 6.79 -7.49 19.08
CA ASN A 116 7.70 -8.57 19.44
C ASN A 116 9.13 -8.36 18.91
N ASP A 117 9.33 -7.41 17.99
CA ASP A 117 10.65 -7.13 17.42
C ASP A 117 10.79 -5.64 17.09
N ALA A 118 11.42 -4.89 17.99
CA ALA A 118 11.64 -3.46 17.82
C ALA A 118 12.55 -3.09 16.64
N ALA A 119 13.36 -4.04 16.14
CA ALA A 119 14.25 -3.82 15.00
C ALA A 119 13.56 -4.00 13.65
N LEU A 120 12.31 -4.50 13.61
CA LEU A 120 11.56 -4.59 12.37
C LEU A 120 11.21 -3.20 11.82
N GLY A 121 11.56 -2.97 10.57
CA GLY A 121 11.12 -1.78 9.83
C GLY A 121 9.95 -2.06 8.90
N ALA A 122 9.72 -3.33 8.50
CA ALA A 122 8.62 -3.71 7.63
C ALA A 122 8.06 -5.10 7.95
N VAL A 123 6.76 -5.26 7.74
CA VAL A 123 6.03 -6.54 7.79
C VAL A 123 5.19 -6.67 6.53
N SER A 124 5.28 -7.81 5.85
CA SER A 124 4.40 -8.10 4.70
C SER A 124 3.57 -9.35 4.96
N VAL A 125 2.29 -9.25 4.62
CA VAL A 125 1.30 -10.34 4.70
C VAL A 125 0.84 -10.74 3.31
N PRO A 126 0.38 -11.97 3.09
CA PRO A 126 -0.22 -12.40 1.84
C PRO A 126 -1.49 -11.60 1.53
N VAL A 127 -1.71 -11.35 0.24
CA VAL A 127 -2.90 -10.67 -0.29
C VAL A 127 -3.67 -11.60 -1.20
N ARG A 128 -4.96 -11.76 -0.94
CA ARG A 128 -5.88 -12.46 -1.85
C ARG A 128 -6.23 -11.53 -2.99
N MET A 129 -5.83 -11.91 -4.19
CA MET A 129 -6.10 -11.20 -5.44
C MET A 129 -7.42 -11.74 -6.00
N LEU A 130 -8.49 -10.96 -5.88
CA LEU A 130 -9.84 -11.39 -6.23
C LEU A 130 -10.22 -10.93 -7.63
N HIS A 131 -10.62 -11.87 -8.45
CA HIS A 131 -11.16 -11.64 -9.78
C HIS A 131 -12.70 -11.74 -9.75
N GLU A 132 -13.39 -11.10 -10.69
CA GLU A 132 -14.85 -11.24 -10.86
C GLU A 132 -15.25 -12.72 -11.01
N GLU A 133 -14.43 -13.48 -11.73
CA GLU A 133 -14.54 -14.94 -11.83
C GLU A 133 -13.73 -15.59 -10.71
N PRO A 134 -14.36 -16.22 -9.68
CA PRO A 134 -13.66 -16.73 -8.50
C PRO A 134 -12.54 -17.74 -8.78
N SER A 135 -12.70 -18.57 -9.81
CA SER A 135 -11.72 -19.57 -10.25
C SER A 135 -10.38 -18.96 -10.71
N ARG A 136 -10.38 -17.66 -11.03
CA ARG A 136 -9.19 -16.90 -11.44
C ARG A 136 -8.60 -16.08 -10.31
N SER A 137 -9.14 -16.19 -9.09
CA SER A 137 -8.60 -15.57 -7.89
C SER A 137 -7.41 -16.37 -7.38
N TRP A 138 -6.43 -15.69 -6.80
CA TRP A 138 -5.21 -16.31 -6.28
C TRP A 138 -4.64 -15.54 -5.09
N THR A 139 -3.72 -16.13 -4.34
CA THR A 139 -3.04 -15.46 -3.22
C THR A 139 -1.63 -15.08 -3.63
N PHE A 140 -1.30 -13.81 -3.45
CA PHE A 140 0.05 -13.30 -3.58
C PHE A 140 0.78 -13.43 -2.23
N PHE A 141 1.66 -14.41 -2.13
CA PHE A 141 2.55 -14.55 -0.98
C PHE A 141 3.77 -13.64 -1.14
N PRO A 142 4.15 -12.89 -0.09
CA PRO A 142 5.37 -12.09 -0.11
C PRO A 142 6.59 -12.98 -0.35
N ARG A 143 7.58 -12.44 -1.06
CA ARG A 143 8.81 -13.12 -1.46
C ARG A 143 10.02 -12.33 -1.01
N PRO A 144 11.21 -12.95 -0.90
CA PRO A 144 12.43 -12.24 -0.51
C PRO A 144 12.76 -11.07 -1.44
N LEU A 145 13.26 -9.97 -0.86
CA LEU A 145 13.62 -8.75 -1.60
C LEU A 145 14.76 -8.96 -2.62
N SER A 146 15.45 -10.11 -2.60
CA SER A 146 16.40 -10.50 -3.64
C SER A 146 15.77 -10.62 -5.03
N LEU A 147 14.42 -10.77 -5.10
CA LEU A 147 13.67 -10.80 -6.36
C LEU A 147 13.37 -9.43 -6.96
N LEU A 148 13.70 -8.33 -6.28
CA LEU A 148 13.46 -6.96 -6.79
C LEU A 148 13.97 -6.73 -8.22
N PRO A 149 15.16 -7.20 -8.64
CA PRO A 149 15.59 -7.00 -10.02
C PRO A 149 14.63 -7.59 -11.08
N TRP A 150 13.81 -8.56 -10.68
CA TRP A 150 12.88 -9.24 -11.57
C TRP A 150 11.44 -8.72 -11.49
N LYS A 151 10.97 -8.42 -10.29
CA LYS A 151 9.58 -8.04 -10.03
C LYS A 151 9.39 -7.46 -8.62
N MET A 152 8.23 -6.85 -8.39
CA MET A 152 7.76 -6.52 -7.04
C MET A 152 7.56 -7.81 -6.23
N PRO A 153 8.32 -8.03 -5.15
CA PRO A 153 8.25 -9.27 -4.37
C PRO A 153 7.23 -9.23 -3.24
N VAL A 154 6.70 -8.05 -2.89
CA VAL A 154 5.77 -7.87 -1.79
C VAL A 154 4.52 -7.11 -2.25
N PRO A 155 3.32 -7.48 -1.77
CA PRO A 155 2.10 -6.77 -2.14
C PRO A 155 2.00 -5.45 -1.36
N HIS A 156 1.82 -4.31 -2.04
CA HIS A 156 1.75 -3.00 -1.38
C HIS A 156 0.64 -2.91 -0.31
N PRO A 157 -0.65 -3.29 -0.58
CA PRO A 157 -1.71 -3.19 0.43
C PRO A 157 -1.54 -4.18 1.60
N GLY A 158 -0.68 -5.20 1.44
CA GLY A 158 -0.29 -6.14 2.48
C GLY A 158 1.04 -5.81 3.15
N THR A 159 1.62 -4.63 2.90
CA THR A 159 2.91 -4.27 3.48
C THR A 159 2.78 -3.07 4.40
N PHE A 160 3.21 -3.28 5.64
CA PHE A 160 3.18 -2.29 6.71
C PHE A 160 4.61 -1.87 7.05
N PHE A 161 4.81 -0.61 7.35
CA PHE A 161 6.12 -0.06 7.68
C PHE A 161 6.11 0.60 9.05
N ARG A 162 7.21 0.44 9.81
CA ARG A 162 7.43 1.29 10.96
C ARG A 162 7.58 2.74 10.49
N ARG A 163 7.00 3.70 11.19
CA ARG A 163 7.06 5.13 10.82
C ARG A 163 8.50 5.60 10.64
N SER A 164 9.42 5.15 11.50
CA SER A 164 10.86 5.45 11.37
C SER A 164 11.50 4.94 10.08
N THR A 165 10.89 4.01 9.37
CA THR A 165 11.36 3.60 8.05
C THR A 165 11.21 4.74 7.04
N TYR A 166 10.12 5.51 7.11
CA TYR A 166 9.97 6.71 6.27
C TYR A 166 10.95 7.81 6.63
N ASP A 167 11.33 7.93 7.90
CA ASP A 167 12.36 8.87 8.34
C ASP A 167 13.73 8.48 7.77
N ALA A 168 14.02 7.17 7.68
CA ALA A 168 15.30 6.64 7.19
C ALA A 168 15.44 6.66 5.66
N VAL A 169 14.34 6.36 4.92
CA VAL A 169 14.41 6.19 3.45
C VAL A 169 13.70 7.30 2.68
N GLY A 170 13.02 8.22 3.35
CA GLY A 170 12.20 9.27 2.76
C GLY A 170 10.82 8.78 2.32
N LEU A 171 10.02 9.70 1.80
CA LEU A 171 8.66 9.44 1.33
C LEU A 171 8.66 8.78 -0.07
N TYR A 172 7.48 8.51 -0.63
CA TYR A 172 7.34 8.00 -1.99
C TYR A 172 7.82 9.02 -3.03
N ASP A 173 8.49 8.54 -4.07
CA ASP A 173 8.94 9.39 -5.18
C ASP A 173 7.76 9.71 -6.12
N THR A 174 7.36 10.99 -6.12
CA THR A 174 6.21 11.48 -6.89
C THR A 174 6.46 11.55 -8.41
N ARG A 175 7.66 11.27 -8.88
CA ARG A 175 7.98 11.13 -10.31
C ARG A 175 7.41 9.86 -10.92
N TYR A 176 7.17 8.82 -10.10
CA TYR A 176 6.58 7.57 -10.54
C TYR A 176 5.06 7.58 -10.36
N ARG A 177 4.34 7.34 -11.43
CA ARG A 177 2.87 7.39 -11.42
C ARG A 177 2.24 6.10 -10.90
N ILE A 178 2.86 4.95 -11.22
CA ILE A 178 2.32 3.61 -10.92
C ILE A 178 3.24 2.83 -9.98
N ALA A 179 4.57 2.93 -10.14
CA ALA A 179 5.54 2.06 -9.47
C ALA A 179 6.29 2.76 -8.31
N ALA A 180 5.68 3.78 -7.69
CA ALA A 180 6.28 4.49 -6.56
C ALA A 180 6.51 3.57 -5.34
N ASP A 181 5.63 2.57 -5.13
CA ASP A 181 5.77 1.52 -4.13
C ASP A 181 7.00 0.64 -4.40
N TYR A 182 7.25 0.28 -5.66
CA TYR A 182 8.41 -0.51 -6.05
C TYR A 182 9.72 0.23 -5.80
N ASP A 183 9.79 1.53 -6.10
CA ASP A 183 10.94 2.38 -5.76
C ASP A 183 11.16 2.44 -4.24
N PHE A 184 10.10 2.63 -3.48
CA PHE A 184 10.17 2.68 -2.02
C PHE A 184 10.75 1.39 -1.43
N VAL A 185 10.30 0.22 -1.90
CA VAL A 185 10.82 -1.08 -1.45
C VAL A 185 12.29 -1.26 -1.84
N TRP A 186 12.73 -0.76 -3.00
CA TRP A 186 14.14 -0.76 -3.37
C TRP A 186 14.98 0.10 -2.42
N ARG A 187 14.52 1.30 -2.06
CA ARG A 187 15.20 2.16 -1.09
C ARG A 187 15.25 1.52 0.30
N CYS A 188 14.18 0.88 0.74
CA CYS A 188 14.16 0.10 1.99
C CYS A 188 15.23 -1.01 1.99
N ARG A 189 15.35 -1.76 0.88
CA ARG A 189 16.39 -2.77 0.74
C ARG A 189 17.79 -2.16 0.80
N GLY A 190 18.03 -1.05 0.10
CA GLY A 190 19.32 -0.34 0.10
C GLY A 190 19.72 0.20 1.48
N ALA A 191 18.75 0.61 2.28
CA ALA A 191 18.93 1.06 3.66
C ALA A 191 19.02 -0.08 4.70
N GLY A 192 18.96 -1.33 4.27
CA GLY A 192 19.05 -2.49 5.17
C GLY A 192 17.84 -2.65 6.11
N ILE A 193 16.67 -2.12 5.73
CA ILE A 193 15.45 -2.24 6.52
C ILE A 193 15.13 -3.71 6.79
N ARG A 194 14.97 -4.05 8.06
CA ARG A 194 14.67 -5.42 8.50
C ARG A 194 13.21 -5.75 8.22
N TRP A 195 12.98 -6.92 7.60
CA TRP A 195 11.69 -7.34 7.05
C TRP A 195 11.23 -8.67 7.65
N ARG A 196 9.95 -8.77 7.98
CA ARG A 196 9.28 -10.04 8.34
C ARG A 196 8.15 -10.34 7.35
N TYR A 197 8.01 -11.60 6.99
CA TYR A 197 6.92 -12.10 6.17
C TYR A 197 6.01 -12.96 7.04
N LEU A 198 4.71 -12.69 7.01
CA LEU A 198 3.70 -13.53 7.66
C LEU A 198 3.04 -14.41 6.59
N ASP A 199 2.50 -15.55 7.01
CA ASP A 199 1.94 -16.54 6.09
C ASP A 199 0.40 -16.51 6.03
N VAL A 200 -0.25 -15.74 6.90
CA VAL A 200 -1.71 -15.66 6.98
C VAL A 200 -2.23 -14.55 6.08
N PRO A 201 -3.08 -14.86 5.07
CA PRO A 201 -3.69 -13.85 4.20
C PRO A 201 -4.65 -12.95 4.99
N CYS A 202 -4.27 -11.68 5.14
CA CYS A 202 -5.02 -10.71 5.92
C CYS A 202 -5.67 -9.61 5.07
N VAL A 203 -5.37 -9.54 3.76
CA VAL A 203 -5.83 -8.49 2.85
C VAL A 203 -6.49 -9.11 1.64
N ASN A 204 -7.59 -8.51 1.21
CA ASN A 204 -8.29 -8.86 -0.01
C ASN A 204 -8.21 -7.66 -0.97
N MET A 205 -7.67 -7.89 -2.17
CA MET A 205 -7.50 -6.88 -3.20
C MET A 205 -8.37 -7.21 -4.41
N GLN A 206 -9.24 -6.27 -4.82
CA GLN A 206 -10.04 -6.42 -6.02
C GLN A 206 -9.18 -6.14 -7.26
N LEU A 207 -9.15 -7.07 -8.22
CA LEU A 207 -8.46 -6.87 -9.48
C LEU A 207 -9.25 -5.93 -10.39
N GLY A 208 -8.55 -5.03 -11.09
CA GLY A 208 -9.19 -4.09 -12.03
C GLY A 208 -8.74 -2.63 -11.90
N GLY A 209 -7.91 -2.31 -10.89
CA GLY A 209 -7.45 -0.95 -10.63
C GLY A 209 -6.51 -0.34 -11.70
N LEU A 210 -6.06 0.89 -11.43
CA LEU A 210 -5.23 1.73 -12.32
C LEU A 210 -3.96 1.05 -12.86
N ALA A 211 -3.34 0.16 -12.09
CA ALA A 211 -2.15 -0.59 -12.51
C ALA A 211 -2.44 -1.49 -13.74
N ASN A 212 -3.63 -2.06 -13.82
CA ASN A 212 -4.05 -2.88 -14.96
C ASN A 212 -4.35 -2.04 -16.21
N ALA A 213 -4.91 -0.84 -16.04
CA ALA A 213 -5.20 0.08 -17.14
C ALA A 213 -3.93 0.70 -17.74
N SER A 214 -2.82 0.75 -16.99
CA SER A 214 -1.58 1.42 -17.38
C SER A 214 -0.36 0.49 -17.44
N ARG A 215 -0.54 -0.77 -17.88
CA ARG A 215 0.51 -1.81 -17.90
C ARG A 215 1.82 -1.40 -18.59
N ARG A 216 1.75 -0.65 -19.70
CA ARG A 216 2.96 -0.15 -20.40
C ARG A 216 3.77 0.78 -19.51
N LEU A 217 3.10 1.76 -18.89
CA LEU A 217 3.76 2.71 -18.00
C LEU A 217 4.36 1.99 -16.79
N ALA A 218 3.59 1.10 -16.15
CA ALA A 218 4.07 0.29 -15.01
C ALA A 218 5.35 -0.49 -15.36
N ARG A 219 5.41 -1.12 -16.56
CA ARG A 219 6.59 -1.84 -17.02
C ARG A 219 7.80 -0.92 -17.26
N CYS A 220 7.57 0.25 -17.87
CA CYS A 220 8.63 1.23 -18.10
C CYS A 220 9.19 1.77 -16.78
N GLU A 221 8.31 2.14 -15.84
CA GLU A 221 8.73 2.64 -14.53
C GLU A 221 9.48 1.57 -13.74
N THR A 222 8.96 0.34 -13.65
CA THR A 222 9.64 -0.75 -12.94
C THR A 222 11.00 -1.08 -13.52
N CYS A 223 11.15 -1.07 -14.85
CA CYS A 223 12.45 -1.27 -15.51
C CYS A 223 13.43 -0.15 -15.16
N ARG A 224 12.99 1.12 -15.24
CA ARG A 224 13.79 2.29 -14.90
C ARG A 224 14.25 2.25 -13.44
N ILE A 225 13.34 1.96 -12.51
CA ILE A 225 13.63 1.85 -11.08
C ILE A 225 14.62 0.72 -10.82
N ALA A 226 14.35 -0.47 -11.33
CA ALA A 226 15.22 -1.61 -11.11
C ALA A 226 16.66 -1.34 -11.61
N ARG A 227 16.78 -0.64 -12.74
CA ARG A 227 18.09 -0.22 -13.28
C ARG A 227 18.81 0.79 -12.40
N SER A 228 18.10 1.80 -11.89
CA SER A 228 18.71 2.85 -11.05
C SER A 228 19.24 2.30 -9.71
N HIS A 229 18.68 1.20 -9.23
CA HIS A 229 19.07 0.56 -7.98
C HIS A 229 19.95 -0.69 -8.15
N SER A 230 20.16 -1.16 -9.38
CA SER A 230 21.00 -2.34 -9.67
C SER A 230 22.42 -1.94 -10.03
N ALA A 231 23.38 -2.88 -9.84
CA ALA A 231 24.75 -2.67 -10.30
C ALA A 231 24.82 -2.45 -11.82
N PHE A 232 25.82 -1.72 -12.29
CA PHE A 232 25.98 -1.32 -13.70
C PHE A 232 25.88 -2.48 -14.70
N PHE A 233 26.40 -3.67 -14.32
CA PHE A 233 26.37 -4.89 -15.15
C PHE A 233 25.19 -5.82 -14.85
N ASP A 234 24.17 -5.39 -14.11
CA ASP A 234 23.00 -6.22 -13.81
C ASP A 234 22.00 -6.18 -14.97
N PHE A 235 21.98 -7.24 -15.79
CA PHE A 235 21.05 -7.38 -16.92
C PHE A 235 19.66 -7.90 -16.54
N ARG A 236 19.43 -8.34 -15.28
CA ARG A 236 18.15 -8.91 -14.82
C ARG A 236 16.97 -7.98 -15.05
N PRO A 237 17.03 -6.67 -14.81
CA PRO A 237 15.91 -5.76 -15.08
C PRO A 237 15.48 -5.72 -16.56
N TYR A 238 16.45 -5.80 -17.48
CA TYR A 238 16.16 -5.84 -18.94
C TYR A 238 15.55 -7.16 -19.35
N LEU A 239 16.09 -8.26 -18.86
CA LEU A 239 15.57 -9.60 -19.16
C LEU A 239 14.14 -9.75 -18.60
N ALA A 240 13.88 -9.27 -17.40
CA ALA A 240 12.54 -9.24 -16.82
C ALA A 240 11.57 -8.42 -17.66
N TRP A 241 12.00 -7.26 -18.17
CA TRP A 241 11.19 -6.41 -19.04
C TRP A 241 10.88 -7.08 -20.38
N LEU A 242 11.88 -7.68 -21.03
CA LEU A 242 11.71 -8.43 -22.29
C LEU A 242 10.74 -9.60 -22.12
N LEU A 243 10.91 -10.42 -21.08
CA LEU A 243 10.04 -11.54 -20.78
C LEU A 243 8.57 -11.11 -20.58
N ARG A 244 8.33 -9.99 -19.90
CA ARG A 244 6.97 -9.43 -19.73
C ARG A 244 6.37 -8.93 -21.04
N LEU A 245 7.18 -8.39 -21.95
CA LEU A 245 6.71 -8.01 -23.30
C LEU A 245 6.27 -9.22 -24.11
N MET A 246 7.05 -10.32 -24.05
CA MET A 246 6.79 -11.54 -24.81
C MET A 246 5.59 -12.33 -24.26
N THR A 247 5.40 -12.37 -22.94
CA THR A 247 4.39 -13.18 -22.27
C THR A 247 3.08 -12.44 -21.98
N GLY A 248 3.05 -11.13 -22.21
CA GLY A 248 1.87 -10.31 -21.88
C GLY A 248 1.62 -10.11 -20.36
N ARG A 249 2.46 -10.72 -19.51
CA ARG A 249 2.33 -10.73 -18.01
C ARG A 249 3.12 -9.62 -17.35
#